data_f29d7b42a933eec03a8bef743b076386
#
_entry.id   f29d7b42a933eec03a8bef743b076386
#
_cell.length_a   1.000
_cell.length_b   1.000
_cell.length_c   1.000
_cell.angle_alpha   90.00
_cell.angle_beta   90.00
_cell.angle_gamma   90.00
#
_symmetry.space_group_name_H-M   'P 1'
#
loop_
_entity.id
_entity.type
_entity.pdbx_description
1 polymer ?
#
loop_
_entity_poly.entity_id
_entity_poly.type
_entity_poly.pdbx_seq_one_letter_code
_entity_poly.pdbx_strand_id
1 'polypeptide(L)'
;MSEVLYMAPTMMTKRELKELATHAESAQTYQLLRHWVLKEALSKACSLGLAMPFDRVGFDLGGQDPKLCMAPEELVGDHTRWNFTELNLGSGHVGALATEHGLRVSVREWPAPLTATVPVPV
;
A
#
# COMPACT_ATOMS: atom_id res chain seq x y z
N MET A 1 -17.29 -12.61 -4.69
CA MET A 1 -16.54 -11.34 -4.70
C MET A 1 -16.39 -10.87 -3.27
N SER A 2 -15.22 -10.38 -2.93
CA SER A 2 -14.98 -9.84 -1.59
C SER A 2 -15.67 -8.49 -1.43
N GLU A 3 -16.25 -8.24 -0.25
CA GLU A 3 -16.92 -6.99 0.05
C GLU A 3 -16.00 -5.76 -0.07
N VAL A 4 -14.69 -5.93 0.15
CA VAL A 4 -13.77 -4.78 0.06
C VAL A 4 -13.50 -4.35 -1.39
N LEU A 5 -13.76 -5.18 -2.38
CA LEU A 5 -13.49 -4.84 -3.78
C LEU A 5 -14.35 -3.68 -4.29
N TYR A 6 -15.49 -3.41 -3.67
CA TYR A 6 -16.31 -2.26 -4.08
C TYR A 6 -15.59 -0.92 -3.82
N MET A 7 -14.61 -0.91 -2.92
CA MET A 7 -13.84 0.29 -2.60
C MET A 7 -12.77 0.63 -3.67
N ALA A 8 -12.45 -0.33 -4.53
CA ALA A 8 -11.35 -0.15 -5.48
C ALA A 8 -11.41 1.15 -6.29
N PRO A 9 -12.58 1.52 -6.88
CA PRO A 9 -12.63 2.76 -7.69
C PRO A 9 -12.33 4.04 -6.90
N THR A 10 -12.56 4.05 -5.59
CA THR A 10 -12.32 5.24 -4.77
C THR A 10 -10.91 5.33 -4.24
N MET A 11 -10.17 4.23 -4.24
CA MET A 11 -8.83 4.19 -3.65
C MET A 11 -7.72 3.84 -4.64
N MET A 12 -8.05 3.53 -5.87
CA MET A 12 -7.07 3.15 -6.89
C MET A 12 -7.10 4.08 -8.08
N THR A 13 -5.93 4.27 -8.70
CA THR A 13 -5.84 4.98 -9.97
C THR A 13 -6.44 4.12 -11.09
N LYS A 14 -6.73 4.75 -12.23
CA LYS A 14 -7.22 4.00 -13.40
C LYS A 14 -6.25 2.91 -13.84
N ARG A 15 -4.94 3.18 -13.79
CA ARG A 15 -3.91 2.20 -14.13
C ARG A 15 -3.94 1.03 -13.15
N GLU A 16 -4.04 1.31 -11.86
CA GLU A 16 -4.11 0.27 -10.84
C GLU A 16 -5.36 -0.60 -11.02
N LEU A 17 -6.49 0.02 -11.35
CA LEU A 17 -7.73 -0.71 -11.61
C LEU A 17 -7.59 -1.66 -12.81
N LYS A 18 -6.92 -1.22 -13.87
CA LYS A 18 -6.67 -2.08 -15.02
C LYS A 18 -5.79 -3.28 -14.67
N GLU A 19 -4.76 -3.06 -13.88
CA GLU A 19 -3.89 -4.14 -13.43
C GLU A 19 -4.62 -5.08 -12.49
N LEU A 20 -5.44 -4.56 -11.59
CA LEU A 20 -6.25 -5.39 -10.70
C LEU A 20 -7.12 -6.36 -11.49
N ALA A 21 -7.72 -5.89 -12.59
CA ALA A 21 -8.58 -6.70 -13.44
C ALA A 21 -7.84 -7.84 -14.13
N THR A 22 -6.50 -7.77 -14.26
CA THR A 22 -5.71 -8.85 -14.86
C THR A 22 -5.47 -10.01 -13.91
N HIS A 23 -5.67 -9.81 -12.61
CA HIS A 23 -5.52 -10.86 -11.62
C HIS A 23 -6.76 -11.75 -11.56
N ALA A 24 -6.55 -13.02 -11.20
CA ALA A 24 -7.66 -13.90 -10.91
C ALA A 24 -8.53 -13.31 -9.79
N GLU A 25 -9.83 -13.51 -9.86
CA GLU A 25 -10.76 -12.94 -8.89
C GLU A 25 -10.36 -13.28 -7.46
N SER A 26 -9.88 -14.51 -7.23
CA SER A 26 -9.42 -14.94 -5.90
C SER A 26 -8.20 -14.17 -5.39
N ALA A 27 -7.42 -13.54 -6.28
CA ALA A 27 -6.23 -12.77 -5.91
C ALA A 27 -6.49 -11.27 -5.82
N GLN A 28 -7.63 -10.80 -6.32
CA GLN A 28 -7.87 -9.36 -6.42
C GLN A 28 -7.96 -8.68 -5.06
N THR A 29 -8.58 -9.32 -4.08
CA THR A 29 -8.66 -8.77 -2.73
C THR A 29 -7.29 -8.58 -2.12
N TYR A 30 -6.40 -9.56 -2.27
CA TYR A 30 -5.04 -9.45 -1.76
C TYR A 30 -4.29 -8.30 -2.43
N GLN A 31 -4.39 -8.17 -3.75
CA GLN A 31 -3.74 -7.07 -4.47
C GLN A 31 -4.28 -5.71 -4.03
N LEU A 32 -5.59 -5.59 -3.85
CA LEU A 32 -6.21 -4.37 -3.35
C LEU A 32 -5.65 -3.99 -1.97
N LEU A 33 -5.54 -4.95 -1.08
CA LEU A 33 -5.01 -4.69 0.26
C LEU A 33 -3.53 -4.31 0.25
N ARG A 34 -2.74 -4.84 -0.67
CA ARG A 34 -1.35 -4.40 -0.85
C ARG A 34 -1.30 -2.91 -1.19
N HIS A 35 -2.11 -2.46 -2.13
CA HIS A 35 -2.21 -1.04 -2.47
C HIS A 35 -2.68 -0.21 -1.29
N TRP A 36 -3.69 -0.71 -0.57
CA TRP A 36 -4.24 -0.01 0.59
C TRP A 36 -3.17 0.26 1.64
N VAL A 37 -2.41 -0.75 2.06
CA VAL A 37 -1.43 -0.58 3.13
C VAL A 37 -0.25 0.30 2.69
N LEU A 38 0.12 0.28 1.41
CA LEU A 38 1.15 1.17 0.88
C LEU A 38 0.70 2.63 0.91
N LYS A 39 -0.54 2.90 0.51
CA LYS A 39 -1.10 4.25 0.52
C LYS A 39 -1.31 4.76 1.94
N GLU A 40 -1.73 3.88 2.85
CA GLU A 40 -1.81 4.20 4.28
C GLU A 40 -0.44 4.56 4.84
N ALA A 41 0.60 3.78 4.50
CA ALA A 41 1.96 4.05 4.95
C ALA A 41 2.44 5.41 4.48
N LEU A 42 2.22 5.75 3.21
CA LEU A 42 2.57 7.06 2.68
C LEU A 42 1.78 8.18 3.36
N SER A 43 0.50 7.98 3.56
CA SER A 43 -0.37 8.95 4.22
C SER A 43 0.12 9.26 5.64
N LYS A 44 0.49 8.25 6.39
CA LYS A 44 1.04 8.43 7.74
C LYS A 44 2.40 9.13 7.71
N ALA A 45 3.26 8.76 6.77
CA ALA A 45 4.57 9.38 6.64
C ALA A 45 4.47 10.87 6.32
N CYS A 46 3.45 11.28 5.57
CA CYS A 46 3.20 12.67 5.21
C CYS A 46 2.23 13.38 6.18
N SER A 47 1.76 12.69 7.22
CA SER A 47 0.82 13.22 8.21
C SER A 47 -0.49 13.73 7.60
N LEU A 48 -0.97 13.07 6.55
CA LEU A 48 -2.16 13.50 5.84
C LEU A 48 -3.44 12.79 6.28
N GLY A 49 -3.32 11.54 6.78
CA GLY A 49 -4.48 10.77 7.18
C GLY A 49 -5.53 10.68 6.07
N LEU A 50 -6.78 10.98 6.38
CA LEU A 50 -7.89 10.92 5.43
C LEU A 50 -7.80 11.98 4.32
N ALA A 51 -6.91 12.96 4.43
CA ALA A 51 -6.72 13.97 3.39
C ALA A 51 -5.95 13.44 2.18
N MET A 52 -5.34 12.25 2.26
CA MET A 52 -4.62 11.66 1.13
C MET A 52 -5.61 11.20 0.07
N PRO A 53 -5.52 11.75 -1.17
CA PRO A 53 -6.39 11.30 -2.27
C PRO A 53 -5.86 9.99 -2.86
N PHE A 54 -6.30 8.86 -2.35
CA PHE A 54 -5.78 7.55 -2.72
C PHE A 54 -5.95 7.24 -4.21
N ASP A 55 -6.96 7.77 -4.85
CA ASP A 55 -7.19 7.59 -6.30
C ASP A 55 -6.24 8.40 -7.18
N ARG A 56 -5.43 9.27 -6.58
CA ARG A 56 -4.38 10.04 -7.25
C ARG A 56 -2.98 9.60 -6.87
N VAL A 57 -2.87 8.54 -6.09
CA VAL A 57 -1.60 7.95 -5.64
C VAL A 57 -1.48 6.58 -6.29
N GLY A 58 -0.47 6.39 -7.12
CA GLY A 58 -0.31 5.16 -7.89
C GLY A 58 0.97 4.42 -7.57
N PHE A 59 0.86 3.11 -7.33
CA PHE A 59 1.97 2.21 -7.12
C PHE A 59 2.09 1.21 -8.26
N ASP A 60 3.34 0.86 -8.58
CA ASP A 60 3.66 -0.27 -9.44
C ASP A 60 4.14 -1.42 -8.57
N LEU A 61 3.41 -2.52 -8.59
CA LEU A 61 3.73 -3.73 -7.83
C LEU A 61 4.30 -4.86 -8.70
N GLY A 62 4.62 -4.56 -9.96
CA GLY A 62 5.13 -5.57 -10.89
C GLY A 62 6.58 -5.96 -10.70
N GLY A 63 7.36 -5.18 -9.95
CA GLY A 63 8.75 -5.47 -9.66
C GLY A 63 8.92 -6.17 -8.32
N GLN A 64 10.18 -6.30 -7.88
CA GLN A 64 10.49 -6.90 -6.58
C GLN A 64 10.01 -6.02 -5.43
N ASP A 65 10.20 -4.71 -5.56
CA ASP A 65 9.80 -3.76 -4.52
C ASP A 65 8.66 -2.87 -5.04
N PRO A 66 7.74 -2.48 -4.17
CA PRO A 66 6.71 -1.52 -4.54
C PRO A 66 7.34 -0.18 -4.93
N LYS A 67 6.81 0.43 -5.97
CA LYS A 67 7.32 1.70 -6.46
C LYS A 67 6.19 2.72 -6.57
N LEU A 68 6.38 3.87 -5.94
CA LEU A 68 5.45 4.99 -6.08
C LEU A 68 5.68 5.66 -7.43
N CYS A 69 4.68 5.62 -8.31
CA CYS A 69 4.77 6.12 -9.68
C CYS A 69 4.04 7.43 -9.89
N MET A 70 3.04 7.72 -9.08
CA MET A 70 2.21 8.91 -9.22
C MET A 70 1.73 9.36 -7.85
N ALA A 71 1.89 10.64 -7.57
CA ALA A 71 1.33 11.25 -6.35
C ALA A 71 1.29 12.77 -6.51
N PRO A 72 0.34 13.46 -5.83
CA PRO A 72 0.32 14.91 -5.84
C PRO A 72 1.57 15.48 -5.17
N GLU A 73 2.38 16.21 -5.94
CA GLU A 73 3.63 16.78 -5.44
C GLU A 73 3.39 17.75 -4.28
N GLU A 74 2.31 18.51 -4.34
CA GLU A 74 1.95 19.45 -3.28
C GLU A 74 1.67 18.79 -1.93
N LEU A 75 1.42 17.48 -1.92
CA LEU A 75 1.14 16.73 -0.69
C LEU A 75 2.32 15.90 -0.21
N VAL A 76 3.03 15.27 -1.14
CA VAL A 76 4.06 14.28 -0.80
C VAL A 76 5.47 14.73 -1.15
N GLY A 77 5.61 15.88 -1.84
CA GLY A 77 6.88 16.33 -2.37
C GLY A 77 7.32 15.48 -3.55
N ASP A 78 8.64 15.38 -3.77
CA ASP A 78 9.17 14.52 -4.82
C ASP A 78 8.86 13.07 -4.48
N HIS A 79 8.07 12.40 -5.32
CA HIS A 79 7.64 11.03 -5.05
C HIS A 79 8.82 10.05 -5.05
N THR A 80 9.93 10.38 -5.71
CA THR A 80 11.11 9.50 -5.75
C THR A 80 11.88 9.45 -4.44
N ARG A 81 11.60 10.36 -3.50
CA ARG A 81 12.28 10.38 -2.20
C ARG A 81 11.81 9.27 -1.26
N TRP A 82 10.71 8.60 -1.59
CA TRP A 82 10.09 7.61 -0.72
C TRP A 82 10.47 6.20 -1.14
N ASN A 83 10.85 5.39 -0.17
CA ASN A 83 11.01 3.94 -0.30
C ASN A 83 9.90 3.23 0.43
N PHE A 84 9.46 2.11 -0.12
CA PHE A 84 8.41 1.31 0.48
C PHE A 84 8.90 -0.11 0.70
N THR A 85 8.59 -0.65 1.87
CA THR A 85 8.90 -2.03 2.21
C THR A 85 7.60 -2.72 2.57
N GLU A 86 7.28 -3.80 1.86
CA GLU A 86 6.18 -4.65 2.25
C GLU A 86 6.63 -5.56 3.38
N LEU A 87 5.82 -5.68 4.42
CA LEU A 87 6.13 -6.48 5.58
C LEU A 87 5.39 -7.81 5.49
N ASN A 88 6.15 -8.91 5.53
CA ASN A 88 5.57 -10.23 5.64
C ASN A 88 5.38 -10.54 7.13
N LEU A 89 4.15 -10.39 7.58
CA LEU A 89 3.80 -10.56 8.99
C LEU A 89 3.23 -11.96 9.26
N GLY A 90 3.21 -12.82 8.24
CA GLY A 90 2.64 -14.17 8.35
C GLY A 90 1.14 -14.16 8.58
N SER A 91 0.56 -15.33 8.77
CA SER A 91 -0.81 -15.52 9.31
C SER A 91 -1.89 -14.62 8.71
N GLY A 92 -1.89 -14.39 7.40
CA GLY A 92 -2.97 -13.67 6.73
C GLY A 92 -3.00 -12.17 6.97
N HIS A 93 -1.86 -11.55 7.24
CA HIS A 93 -1.74 -10.11 7.40
C HIS A 93 -0.82 -9.51 6.33
N VAL A 94 -1.17 -8.32 5.88
CA VAL A 94 -0.30 -7.50 5.02
C VAL A 94 0.05 -6.22 5.77
N GLY A 95 1.25 -5.72 5.51
CA GLY A 95 1.71 -4.47 6.10
C GLY A 95 2.70 -3.79 5.20
N ALA A 96 2.95 -2.52 5.43
CA ALA A 96 3.90 -1.76 4.64
C ALA A 96 4.53 -0.66 5.49
N LEU A 97 5.73 -0.24 5.07
CA LEU A 97 6.45 0.85 5.71
C LEU A 97 6.94 1.81 4.63
N ALA A 98 6.72 3.10 4.83
CA ALA A 98 7.24 4.15 3.98
C ALA A 98 8.40 4.84 4.69
N THR A 99 9.54 4.97 4.01
CA THR A 99 10.71 5.64 4.55
C THR A 99 11.32 6.54 3.49
N GLU A 100 12.07 7.55 3.91
CA GLU A 100 12.88 8.33 2.96
C GLU A 100 14.10 7.52 2.52
N HIS A 101 14.66 7.87 1.35
CA HIS A 101 15.86 7.22 0.84
C HIS A 101 17.00 7.27 1.84
N GLY A 102 17.79 6.21 1.88
CA GLY A 102 18.95 6.10 2.74
C GLY A 102 18.70 5.50 4.11
N LEU A 103 17.43 5.27 4.47
CA LEU A 103 17.10 4.63 5.73
C LEU A 103 17.06 3.11 5.56
N ARG A 104 17.56 2.41 6.56
CA ARG A 104 17.46 0.96 6.62
C ARG A 104 16.23 0.55 7.39
N VAL A 105 15.58 -0.51 6.91
CA VAL A 105 14.44 -1.11 7.58
C VAL A 105 14.86 -2.45 8.17
N SER A 106 14.64 -2.62 9.47
CA SER A 106 14.78 -3.92 10.11
C SER A 106 13.47 -4.29 10.79
N VAL A 107 13.08 -5.53 10.66
CA VAL A 107 11.86 -6.05 11.28
C VAL A 107 12.27 -6.95 12.42
N ARG A 108 11.73 -6.68 13.60
CA ARG A 108 12.00 -7.48 14.80
C ARG A 108 10.67 -7.93 15.39
N GLU A 109 10.69 -9.11 15.98
CA GLU A 109 9.55 -9.56 16.77
C GLU A 109 9.56 -8.87 18.14
N TRP A 110 8.41 -8.40 18.54
CA TRP A 110 8.20 -7.86 19.87
C TRP A 110 7.49 -8.89 20.74
N PRO A 111 7.64 -8.82 22.06
CA PRO A 111 6.90 -9.71 22.96
C PRO A 111 5.39 -9.61 22.79
N ALA A 112 4.90 -8.46 22.36
CA ALA A 112 3.49 -8.26 22.03
C ALA A 112 3.34 -7.99 20.55
N PRO A 113 2.27 -8.50 19.90
CA PRO A 113 2.08 -8.27 18.46
C PRO A 113 1.82 -6.80 18.18
N LEU A 114 2.36 -6.33 17.03
CA LEU A 114 2.03 -5.02 16.49
C LEU A 114 0.65 -5.11 15.84
N THR A 115 -0.19 -4.13 16.13
CA THR A 115 -1.59 -4.15 15.68
C THR A 115 -1.86 -3.27 14.47
N ALA A 116 -0.85 -2.58 13.94
CA ALA A 116 -1.01 -1.68 12.80
C ALA A 116 -0.96 -2.42 11.47
N THR A 117 -1.77 -3.44 11.31
CA THR A 117 -1.82 -4.26 10.10
C THR A 117 -3.26 -4.52 9.69
N VAL A 118 -3.46 -4.82 8.41
CA VAL A 118 -4.76 -5.18 7.87
C VAL A 118 -4.81 -6.69 7.68
N PRO A 119 -5.76 -7.40 8.33
CA PRO A 119 -5.93 -8.83 8.08
C PRO A 119 -6.36 -9.05 6.64
N VAL A 120 -5.79 -10.07 6.00
CA VAL A 120 -6.22 -10.47 4.66
C VAL A 120 -7.46 -11.34 4.80
N PRO A 121 -8.59 -10.94 4.19
CA PRO A 121 -9.79 -11.77 4.22
C PRO A 121 -9.56 -13.11 3.54
N VAL A 122 -10.14 -14.15 4.11
CA VAL A 122 -10.01 -15.52 3.62
C VAL A 122 -11.22 -15.90 2.77
#